data_0477e281cb4902db09e8667a18b195f2
#
_entry.id   0477e281cb4902db09e8667a18b195f2
#
_cell.length_a   1.000
_cell.length_b   1.000
_cell.length_c   1.000
_cell.angle_alpha   90.00
_cell.angle_beta   90.00
_cell.angle_gamma   90.00
#
_symmetry.space_group_name_H-M   'P 1'
#
loop_
_entity.id
_entity.type
_entity.pdbx_description
1 polymer ?
#
loop_
_entity_poly.entity_id
_entity_poly.type
_entity_poly.pdbx_seq_one_letter_code
_entity_poly.pdbx_strand_id
1 'polypeptide(L)'
;MGSNHSKYKINYEDVQYACNYTSNNNEKKYIIINTMDKNWQSCLIQNTVSIQNEEETINGILNNKRAGGNNITVIVYGLNSNDETIYSKYEQLVKLGIKNVFIYTGGMFEWLLLQDIYGKDLFPTTSRELDILKYKPRKQLNVLYIDT
;
A
#
# COMPACT_ATOMS: atom_id res chain seq x y z
N MET A 1 13.54 1.66 16.88
CA MET A 1 14.60 0.87 16.27
C MET A 1 14.37 0.70 14.79
N GLY A 2 15.24 1.32 14.01
CA GLY A 2 15.11 1.24 12.57
C GLY A 2 15.20 -0.18 12.03
N SER A 3 15.95 -1.04 12.70
CA SER A 3 16.13 -2.41 12.26
C SER A 3 14.84 -3.22 12.31
N ASN A 4 13.88 -2.85 13.15
CA ASN A 4 12.62 -3.58 13.23
C ASN A 4 11.74 -3.35 12.00
N HIS A 5 11.81 -2.16 11.42
CA HIS A 5 11.01 -1.84 10.24
C HIS A 5 11.49 -2.57 8.99
N SER A 6 12.81 -2.88 8.91
CA SER A 6 13.33 -3.54 7.71
C SER A 6 12.77 -4.95 7.53
N LYS A 7 12.33 -5.61 8.61
CA LYS A 7 11.72 -6.93 8.54
C LYS A 7 10.35 -6.91 7.86
N TYR A 8 9.72 -5.76 7.83
CA TYR A 8 8.35 -5.64 7.34
C TYR A 8 8.28 -4.86 6.03
N LYS A 9 9.42 -4.54 5.47
CA LYS A 9 9.48 -3.87 4.17
C LYS A 9 9.47 -4.92 3.07
N ILE A 10 8.61 -4.72 2.09
CA ILE A 10 8.51 -5.62 0.95
C ILE A 10 8.76 -4.83 -0.32
N ASN A 11 9.08 -5.53 -1.39
CA ASN A 11 9.33 -4.90 -2.67
C ASN A 11 8.14 -5.08 -3.62
N TYR A 12 8.29 -4.58 -4.84
CA TYR A 12 7.20 -4.62 -5.81
C TYR A 12 6.81 -6.05 -6.20
N GLU A 13 7.73 -6.99 -6.13
CA GLU A 13 7.42 -8.37 -6.49
C GLU A 13 6.44 -8.99 -5.49
N ASP A 14 6.60 -8.66 -4.22
CA ASP A 14 5.67 -9.12 -3.20
C ASP A 14 4.27 -8.57 -3.45
N VAL A 15 4.19 -7.31 -3.86
CA VAL A 15 2.89 -6.70 -4.15
C VAL A 15 2.28 -7.31 -5.40
N GLN A 16 3.10 -7.59 -6.42
CA GLN A 16 2.62 -8.30 -7.61
C GLN A 16 2.02 -9.64 -7.24
N TYR A 17 2.72 -10.37 -6.37
CA TYR A 17 2.23 -11.68 -5.93
C TYR A 17 0.88 -11.55 -5.22
N ALA A 18 0.76 -10.57 -4.33
CA ALA A 18 -0.49 -10.36 -3.60
C ALA A 18 -1.64 -9.98 -4.53
N CYS A 19 -1.37 -9.11 -5.52
CA CYS A 19 -2.37 -8.73 -6.52
C CYS A 19 -2.84 -9.94 -7.31
N ASN A 20 -1.91 -10.75 -7.79
CA ASN A 20 -2.24 -11.92 -8.58
C ASN A 20 -3.01 -12.95 -7.77
N TYR A 21 -2.60 -13.17 -6.54
CA TYR A 21 -3.28 -14.10 -5.66
C TYR A 21 -4.73 -13.65 -5.44
N THR A 22 -4.92 -12.38 -5.13
CA THR A 22 -6.24 -11.83 -4.86
C THR A 22 -7.16 -11.92 -6.07
N SER A 23 -6.60 -11.68 -7.27
CA SER A 23 -7.40 -11.75 -8.51
C SER A 23 -7.80 -13.17 -8.87
N ASN A 24 -7.01 -14.16 -8.48
CA ASN A 24 -7.18 -15.55 -8.93
C ASN A 24 -7.78 -16.48 -7.89
N ASN A 25 -8.00 -15.99 -6.67
CA ASN A 25 -8.53 -16.84 -5.59
C ASN A 25 -9.70 -16.18 -4.91
N ASN A 26 -10.66 -16.98 -4.50
CA ASN A 26 -11.83 -16.51 -3.75
C ASN A 26 -11.51 -16.31 -2.27
N GLU A 27 -10.44 -16.91 -1.80
CA GLU A 27 -10.03 -16.84 -0.42
C GLU A 27 -9.29 -15.54 -0.15
N LYS A 28 -9.71 -14.81 0.88
CA LYS A 28 -9.03 -13.58 1.28
C LYS A 28 -7.78 -13.92 2.07
N LYS A 29 -6.63 -13.62 1.51
CA LYS A 29 -5.35 -13.85 2.14
C LYS A 29 -4.52 -12.56 2.23
N TYR A 30 -4.69 -11.69 1.27
CA TYR A 30 -3.96 -10.41 1.20
C TYR A 30 -4.94 -9.26 1.15
N ILE A 31 -4.68 -8.26 1.99
CA ILE A 31 -5.45 -7.02 2.01
C ILE A 31 -4.48 -5.90 1.73
N ILE A 32 -4.73 -5.13 0.68
CA ILE A 32 -3.86 -4.03 0.26
C ILE A 32 -4.58 -2.73 0.59
N ILE A 33 -3.96 -1.89 1.40
CA ILE A 33 -4.53 -0.59 1.78
C ILE A 33 -3.53 0.51 1.51
N ASN A 34 -4.04 1.69 1.22
CA ASN A 34 -3.20 2.86 0.94
C ASN A 34 -3.43 3.93 2.00
N THR A 35 -2.41 4.77 2.18
CA THR A 35 -2.44 5.87 3.15
C THR A 35 -2.62 7.22 2.50
N MET A 36 -2.88 7.25 1.19
CA MET A 36 -3.03 8.51 0.48
C MET A 36 -4.33 9.20 0.84
N ASP A 37 -4.33 10.53 0.71
CA ASP A 37 -5.53 11.32 0.97
C ASP A 37 -6.65 10.99 -0.01
N LYS A 38 -7.86 11.39 0.34
CA LYS A 38 -9.03 11.10 -0.50
C LYS A 38 -8.91 11.65 -1.91
N ASN A 39 -8.12 12.71 -2.09
CA ASN A 39 -7.91 13.30 -3.41
C ASN A 39 -7.01 12.45 -4.31
N TRP A 40 -6.39 11.41 -3.77
CA TRP A 40 -5.46 10.56 -4.50
C TRP A 40 -6.02 9.16 -4.75
N GLN A 41 -7.34 9.00 -4.65
CA GLN A 41 -7.92 7.66 -4.73
C GLN A 41 -8.36 7.24 -6.13
N SER A 42 -8.19 8.08 -7.14
CA SER A 42 -8.64 7.74 -8.48
C SER A 42 -7.82 6.66 -9.16
N CYS A 43 -6.54 6.55 -8.81
CA CYS A 43 -5.68 5.52 -9.37
C CYS A 43 -4.93 4.83 -8.23
N LEU A 44 -5.19 3.54 -8.06
CA LEU A 44 -4.61 2.76 -6.98
C LEU A 44 -4.03 1.47 -7.55
N ILE A 45 -3.13 0.86 -6.81
CA ILE A 45 -2.66 -0.49 -7.13
C ILE A 45 -3.89 -1.40 -7.16
N GLN A 46 -3.93 -2.30 -8.13
CA GLN A 46 -5.07 -3.19 -8.31
C GLN A 46 -5.36 -3.96 -7.03
N ASN A 47 -6.64 -4.11 -6.71
CA ASN A 47 -7.12 -4.81 -5.52
C ASN A 47 -6.92 -4.05 -4.21
N THR A 48 -6.55 -2.78 -4.27
CA THR A 48 -6.52 -1.93 -3.07
C THR A 48 -7.92 -1.76 -2.52
N VAL A 49 -8.07 -1.94 -1.22
CA VAL A 49 -9.34 -1.69 -0.53
C VAL A 49 -9.63 -0.19 -0.56
N SER A 50 -10.87 0.18 -0.90
CA SER A 50 -11.23 1.58 -0.92
C SER A 50 -11.20 2.13 0.51
N ILE A 51 -10.88 3.43 0.63
CA ILE A 51 -10.80 4.03 1.97
C ILE A 51 -12.14 4.00 2.70
N GLN A 52 -13.25 3.98 1.95
CA GLN A 52 -14.58 3.88 2.55
C GLN A 52 -14.81 2.52 3.20
N ASN A 53 -14.17 1.47 2.70
CA ASN A 53 -14.34 0.11 3.20
C ASN A 53 -13.21 -0.35 4.11
N GLU A 54 -12.21 0.48 4.32
CA GLU A 54 -11.02 0.07 5.07
C GLU A 54 -11.35 -0.34 6.51
N GLU A 55 -12.12 0.47 7.21
CA GLU A 55 -12.44 0.20 8.61
C GLU A 55 -13.22 -1.10 8.76
N GLU A 56 -14.22 -1.30 7.91
CA GLU A 56 -15.01 -2.53 7.92
C GLU A 56 -14.15 -3.75 7.62
N THR A 57 -13.23 -3.61 6.67
CA THR A 57 -12.31 -4.69 6.29
C THR A 57 -11.42 -5.07 7.46
N ILE A 58 -10.84 -4.07 8.13
CA ILE A 58 -9.97 -4.32 9.28
C ILE A 58 -10.74 -4.97 10.42
N ASN A 59 -11.95 -4.49 10.70
CA ASN A 59 -12.79 -5.08 11.73
C ASN A 59 -13.11 -6.55 11.41
N GLY A 60 -13.33 -6.86 10.14
CA GLY A 60 -13.55 -8.23 9.70
C GLY A 60 -12.37 -9.13 9.99
N ILE A 61 -11.16 -8.63 9.76
CA ILE A 61 -9.93 -9.39 10.06
C ILE A 61 -9.84 -9.68 11.56
N LEU A 62 -10.09 -8.67 12.39
CA LEU A 62 -10.00 -8.81 13.82
C LEU A 62 -11.03 -9.80 14.36
N ASN A 63 -12.24 -9.76 13.82
CA ASN A 63 -13.29 -10.68 14.24
C ASN A 63 -12.98 -12.12 13.87
N ASN A 64 -12.44 -12.35 12.68
CA ASN A 64 -12.03 -13.69 12.26
C ASN A 64 -10.92 -14.23 13.14
N LYS A 65 -9.98 -13.39 13.53
CA LYS A 65 -8.88 -13.77 14.38
C LYS A 65 -9.38 -14.23 15.74
N ARG A 66 -10.35 -13.50 16.32
CA ARG A 66 -10.93 -13.85 17.61
C ARG A 66 -11.65 -15.18 17.56
N ALA A 67 -12.21 -15.53 16.42
CA ALA A 67 -12.90 -16.78 16.22
C ALA A 67 -11.99 -17.93 15.81
N GLY A 68 -10.67 -17.74 15.90
CA GLY A 68 -9.70 -18.74 15.45
C GLY A 68 -9.46 -18.73 13.97
N GLY A 69 -9.79 -17.63 13.30
CA GLY A 69 -9.65 -17.52 11.86
C GLY A 69 -8.22 -17.37 11.40
N ASN A 70 -8.08 -17.39 10.10
CA ASN A 70 -6.82 -17.59 9.41
C ASN A 70 -5.91 -16.38 9.36
N ASN A 71 -4.73 -16.62 8.84
CA ASN A 71 -3.68 -15.65 8.70
C ASN A 71 -3.91 -14.77 7.47
N ILE A 72 -4.26 -13.51 7.72
CA ILE A 72 -4.40 -12.53 6.66
C ILE A 72 -3.21 -11.59 6.73
N THR A 73 -2.61 -11.32 5.58
CA THR A 73 -1.51 -10.39 5.46
C THR A 73 -2.03 -9.06 4.94
N VAL A 74 -1.68 -7.98 5.65
CA VAL A 74 -2.05 -6.62 5.25
C VAL A 74 -0.82 -5.92 4.69
N ILE A 75 -0.97 -5.34 3.51
CA ILE A 75 0.09 -4.58 2.85
C ILE A 75 -0.32 -3.13 2.80
N VAL A 76 0.57 -2.25 3.26
CA VAL A 76 0.32 -0.81 3.33
C VAL A 76 1.26 -0.09 2.38
N TYR A 77 0.75 0.85 1.60
CA TYR A 77 1.59 1.68 0.74
C TYR A 77 1.08 3.11 0.72
N GLY A 78 1.94 4.03 0.28
CA GLY A 78 1.61 5.45 0.18
C GLY A 78 2.01 6.01 -1.17
N LEU A 79 2.36 7.29 -1.19
CA LEU A 79 2.68 7.99 -2.44
C LEU A 79 4.02 7.57 -3.03
N ASN A 80 5.06 7.54 -2.18
CA ASN A 80 6.43 7.34 -2.65
C ASN A 80 7.31 6.92 -1.48
N SER A 81 8.60 6.78 -1.74
CA SER A 81 9.54 6.28 -0.73
C SER A 81 9.78 7.23 0.45
N ASN A 82 9.36 8.49 0.33
CA ASN A 82 9.51 9.46 1.42
C ASN A 82 8.22 9.63 2.22
N ASP A 83 7.18 8.88 1.90
CA ASP A 83 5.90 9.01 2.57
C ASP A 83 5.94 8.28 3.92
N GLU A 84 5.89 9.05 5.00
CA GLU A 84 5.99 8.49 6.34
C GLU A 84 4.65 8.03 6.91
N THR A 85 3.56 8.34 6.23
CA THR A 85 2.24 7.92 6.71
C THR A 85 2.10 6.41 6.78
N ILE A 86 2.89 5.67 5.98
CA ILE A 86 2.85 4.22 5.99
C ILE A 86 3.29 3.64 7.33
N TYR A 87 4.21 4.29 8.00
CA TYR A 87 4.70 3.81 9.30
C TYR A 87 3.67 4.04 10.39
N SER A 88 2.96 5.16 10.35
CA SER A 88 1.88 5.42 11.30
C SER A 88 0.76 4.40 11.14
N LYS A 89 0.40 4.10 9.89
CA LYS A 89 -0.62 3.10 9.61
C LYS A 89 -0.17 1.71 10.07
N TYR A 90 1.08 1.38 9.79
CA TYR A 90 1.66 0.11 10.24
C TYR A 90 1.50 -0.06 11.75
N GLU A 91 1.93 0.95 12.51
CA GLU A 91 1.86 0.89 13.96
C GLU A 91 0.42 0.81 14.48
N GLN A 92 -0.49 1.53 13.83
CA GLN A 92 -1.89 1.47 14.18
C GLN A 92 -2.44 0.05 14.04
N LEU A 93 -2.14 -0.59 12.92
CA LEU A 93 -2.64 -1.94 12.64
C LEU A 93 -2.05 -2.98 13.60
N VAL A 94 -0.78 -2.85 13.90
CA VAL A 94 -0.12 -3.75 14.85
C VAL A 94 -0.72 -3.60 16.24
N LYS A 95 -0.99 -2.37 16.65
CA LYS A 95 -1.60 -2.12 17.96
C LYS A 95 -3.02 -2.67 18.05
N LEU A 96 -3.72 -2.74 16.93
CA LEU A 96 -5.05 -3.33 16.90
C LEU A 96 -5.01 -4.86 17.00
N GLY A 97 -3.84 -5.46 16.83
CA GLY A 97 -3.67 -6.90 16.97
C GLY A 97 -3.45 -7.64 15.67
N ILE A 98 -3.26 -6.95 14.56
CA ILE A 98 -2.99 -7.61 13.29
C ILE A 98 -1.50 -7.97 13.27
N LYS A 99 -1.20 -9.25 13.07
CA LYS A 99 0.18 -9.75 13.19
C LYS A 99 0.99 -9.58 11.92
N ASN A 100 0.38 -9.81 10.78
CA ASN A 100 1.10 -9.83 9.50
C ASN A 100 0.84 -8.54 8.75
N VAL A 101 1.58 -7.50 9.08
CA VAL A 101 1.49 -6.21 8.40
C VAL A 101 2.83 -5.92 7.73
N PHE A 102 2.80 -5.59 6.45
CA PHE A 102 3.98 -5.25 5.68
C PHE A 102 3.80 -3.91 5.00
N ILE A 103 4.91 -3.26 4.71
CA ILE A 103 4.90 -1.96 4.06
C ILE A 103 5.66 -2.02 2.75
N TYR A 104 5.01 -1.51 1.70
CA TYR A 104 5.61 -1.36 0.38
C TYR A 104 6.11 0.07 0.28
N THR A 105 7.40 0.26 0.49
CA THR A 105 7.98 1.60 0.58
C THR A 105 8.07 2.31 -0.77
N GLY A 106 8.12 1.57 -1.87
CA GLY A 106 8.16 2.21 -3.19
C GLY A 106 6.95 3.06 -3.49
N GLY A 107 5.78 2.61 -3.02
CA GLY A 107 4.56 3.36 -3.14
C GLY A 107 4.04 3.48 -4.56
N MET A 108 3.07 4.37 -4.71
CA MET A 108 2.43 4.55 -6.01
C MET A 108 3.39 5.04 -7.08
N PHE A 109 4.34 5.89 -6.70
CA PHE A 109 5.31 6.44 -7.64
C PHE A 109 6.14 5.33 -8.31
N GLU A 110 6.72 4.45 -7.50
CA GLU A 110 7.50 3.33 -8.05
C GLU A 110 6.62 2.43 -8.90
N TRP A 111 5.43 2.11 -8.43
CA TRP A 111 4.52 1.22 -9.14
C TRP A 111 4.17 1.76 -10.53
N LEU A 112 3.88 3.05 -10.62
CA LEU A 112 3.54 3.68 -11.90
C LEU A 112 4.74 3.79 -12.83
N LEU A 113 5.95 4.03 -12.29
CA LEU A 113 7.15 4.02 -13.11
C LEU A 113 7.40 2.63 -13.70
N LEU A 114 7.22 1.61 -12.89
CA LEU A 114 7.39 0.23 -13.36
C LEU A 114 6.30 -0.14 -14.36
N GLN A 115 5.08 0.34 -14.15
CA GLN A 115 4.01 0.14 -15.11
C GLN A 115 4.36 0.76 -16.46
N ASP A 116 4.92 1.96 -16.45
CA ASP A 116 5.29 2.66 -17.67
C ASP A 116 6.35 1.90 -18.46
N ILE A 117 7.26 1.24 -17.75
CA ILE A 117 8.36 0.51 -18.41
C ILE A 117 7.94 -0.90 -18.82
N TYR A 118 7.23 -1.61 -17.94
CA TYR A 118 6.98 -3.04 -18.11
C TYR A 118 5.52 -3.38 -18.42
N GLY A 119 4.62 -2.41 -18.37
CA GLY A 119 3.24 -2.62 -18.75
C GLY A 119 2.29 -2.87 -17.61
N LYS A 120 1.01 -2.62 -17.88
CA LYS A 120 -0.02 -2.70 -16.84
C LYS A 120 -0.41 -4.14 -16.50
N ASP A 121 -0.05 -5.10 -17.33
CA ASP A 121 -0.33 -6.50 -16.99
C ASP A 121 0.52 -6.95 -15.81
N LEU A 122 1.75 -6.45 -15.73
CA LEU A 122 2.67 -6.77 -14.65
C LEU A 122 2.50 -5.84 -13.44
N PHE A 123 2.04 -4.62 -13.67
CA PHE A 123 1.85 -3.62 -12.60
C PHE A 123 0.46 -3.02 -12.71
N PRO A 124 -0.59 -3.82 -12.41
CA PRO A 124 -1.96 -3.36 -12.66
C PRO A 124 -2.43 -2.30 -11.67
N THR A 125 -3.25 -1.39 -12.18
CA THR A 125 -3.87 -0.33 -11.38
C THR A 125 -5.36 -0.26 -11.68
N THR A 126 -6.10 0.40 -10.79
CA THR A 126 -7.55 0.53 -10.94
C THR A 126 -7.95 1.45 -12.08
N SER A 127 -7.05 2.34 -12.49
CA SER A 127 -7.29 3.22 -13.64
C SER A 127 -5.94 3.59 -14.23
N ARG A 128 -5.96 4.30 -15.35
CA ARG A 128 -4.75 4.77 -16.01
C ARG A 128 -4.41 6.18 -15.53
N GLU A 129 -3.18 6.37 -15.07
CA GLU A 129 -2.69 7.68 -14.67
C GLU A 129 -1.45 8.01 -15.49
N LEU A 130 -1.54 9.11 -16.26
CA LEU A 130 -0.45 9.53 -17.11
C LEU A 130 0.54 10.46 -16.43
N ASP A 131 0.09 11.18 -15.40
CA ASP A 131 0.96 12.13 -14.71
C ASP A 131 1.64 11.44 -13.53
N ILE A 132 2.65 10.64 -13.87
CA ILE A 132 3.38 9.86 -12.86
C ILE A 132 4.14 10.76 -11.90
N LEU A 133 4.67 11.87 -12.41
CA LEU A 133 5.52 12.76 -11.60
C LEU A 133 4.78 13.46 -10.47
N LYS A 134 3.45 13.49 -10.50
CA LYS A 134 2.71 14.09 -9.39
C LYS A 134 2.86 13.28 -8.10
N TYR A 135 3.29 12.02 -8.22
CA TYR A 135 3.51 11.15 -7.07
C TYR A 135 4.94 11.18 -6.54
N LYS A 136 5.83 11.92 -7.20
CA LYS A 136 7.26 11.94 -6.85
C LYS A 136 7.49 12.51 -5.46
N PRO A 137 8.61 12.14 -4.82
CA PRO A 137 9.01 12.80 -3.56
C PRO A 137 9.26 14.28 -3.79
N ARG A 138 9.09 15.05 -2.73
CA ARG A 138 9.29 16.50 -2.83
C ARG A 138 10.77 16.82 -2.98
N LYS A 139 11.04 17.89 -3.76
CA LYS A 139 12.37 18.40 -3.94
C LYS A 139 12.91 18.94 -2.61
N GLN A 140 14.15 18.59 -2.27
CA GLN A 140 14.74 19.01 -1.00
C GLN A 140 15.88 20.03 -1.17
N LEU A 141 16.57 20.02 -2.30
CA LEU A 141 17.69 20.92 -2.53
C LEU A 141 17.25 22.13 -3.33
N ASN A 142 17.80 23.30 -2.96
CA ASN A 142 17.51 24.55 -3.66
C ASN A 142 16.02 24.84 -3.70
N VAL A 143 15.34 24.61 -2.59
CA VAL A 143 13.91 24.87 -2.46
C VAL A 143 13.71 26.22 -1.82
N LEU A 144 12.93 27.10 -2.47
CA LEU A 144 12.53 28.36 -1.87
C LEU A 144 11.51 28.06 -0.76
N TYR A 145 11.64 28.76 0.36
CA TYR A 145 10.77 28.51 1.50
C TYR A 145 9.28 28.79 1.22
N ILE A 146 9.00 29.56 0.18
CA ILE A 146 7.64 29.82 -0.23
C ILE A 146 7.09 28.70 -1.13
N ASP A 147 7.95 27.78 -1.51
CA ASP A 147 7.65 26.73 -2.45
C ASP A 147 7.21 25.48 -1.69
N THR A 148 6.11 25.59 -1.01
CA THR A 148 5.58 24.49 -0.21
C THR A 148 4.30 23.90 -0.81
#